data_c7d7805a13be241a22413a51a989648d
#
_entry.id   c7d7805a13be241a22413a51a989648d
#
_cell.length_a   1.000
_cell.length_b   1.000
_cell.length_c   1.000
_cell.angle_alpha   90.00
_cell.angle_beta   90.00
_cell.angle_gamma   90.00
#
_symmetry.space_group_name_H-M   'P 1'
#
loop_
_entity.id
_entity.type
_entity.pdbx_description
1 polymer ?
#
loop_
_entity_poly.entity_id
_entity_poly.type
_entity_poly.pdbx_seq_one_letter_code
_entity_poly.pdbx_strand_id
1 'polypeptide(L)'
;KNGTMLPIDPDNEEHKAFVDFERRMLWHKEHTFKGYPFAYVKQTDVKWNITDAFPNGGDLSKVFPPEQELKESYEYEGKTYGTRKAIGAGIYLRHVWGTMVPAFYKDPKENHTSYAYTWVYSPKDQEVGLWAEFQNYSRSEMDLAPLQGKWDYKGSRIWINDKEIMPPVWTATHRVKSNEVPLGNENCVVRPPLLVHLNKGWNKVLLKLPIGKFGMDETRLVKWMFTTVFVTPDGEKAVEGLIYSPEKQL
;
A
#
# COMPACT_ATOMS: atom_id res chain seq x y z
N LYS A 1 -8.07 18.66 24.10
CA LYS A 1 -7.60 17.98 25.32
C LYS A 1 -6.26 17.37 24.95
N ASN A 2 -5.18 17.95 25.44
CA ASN A 2 -3.86 17.36 25.33
C ASN A 2 -3.89 16.03 26.08
N GLY A 3 -3.87 14.93 25.36
CA GLY A 3 -3.64 13.64 25.96
C GLY A 3 -2.29 13.70 26.66
N THR A 4 -2.28 13.67 27.95
CA THR A 4 -1.06 13.48 28.72
C THR A 4 -0.55 12.10 28.38
N MET A 5 0.49 12.03 27.57
CA MET A 5 1.21 10.78 27.42
C MET A 5 1.77 10.42 28.79
N LEU A 6 1.54 9.20 29.22
CA LEU A 6 2.19 8.69 30.41
C LEU A 6 3.71 8.78 30.19
N PRO A 7 4.49 9.17 31.21
CA PRO A 7 5.91 9.21 31.08
C PRO A 7 6.45 7.83 30.72
N ILE A 8 7.15 7.76 29.59
CA ILE A 8 7.75 6.54 29.08
C ILE A 8 9.17 6.47 29.60
N ASP A 9 9.46 5.41 30.34
CA ASP A 9 10.79 5.09 30.78
C ASP A 9 11.51 4.28 29.69
N PRO A 10 12.53 4.86 29.02
CA PRO A 10 13.26 4.17 27.95
C PRO A 10 14.07 2.97 28.43
N ASP A 11 14.33 2.89 29.72
CA ASP A 11 15.08 1.78 30.33
C ASP A 11 14.16 0.64 30.78
N ASN A 12 12.85 0.85 30.72
CA ASN A 12 11.86 -0.18 31.03
C ASN A 12 11.60 -1.04 29.79
N GLU A 13 11.86 -2.35 29.90
CA GLU A 13 11.68 -3.30 28.80
C GLU A 13 10.23 -3.37 28.28
N GLU A 14 9.24 -3.14 29.15
CA GLU A 14 7.85 -3.10 28.73
C GLU A 14 7.52 -1.87 27.86
N HIS A 15 8.28 -0.79 28.04
CA HIS A 15 8.11 0.44 27.27
C HIS A 15 8.98 0.48 26.00
N LYS A 16 9.92 -0.42 25.85
CA LYS A 16 10.94 -0.36 24.79
C LYS A 16 10.34 -0.35 23.37
N ALA A 17 9.35 -1.19 23.11
CA ALA A 17 8.69 -1.23 21.79
C ALA A 17 7.98 0.09 21.47
N PHE A 18 7.43 0.73 22.49
CA PHE A 18 6.76 2.03 22.34
C PHE A 18 7.78 3.15 22.12
N VAL A 19 8.89 3.12 22.84
CA VAL A 19 10.00 4.08 22.66
C VAL A 19 10.58 3.97 21.25
N ASP A 20 10.78 2.78 20.75
CA ASP A 20 11.28 2.56 19.39
C ASP A 20 10.29 3.08 18.33
N PHE A 21 9.01 2.91 18.56
CA PHE A 21 7.97 3.48 17.74
C PHE A 21 8.02 5.02 17.71
N GLU A 22 8.02 5.64 18.90
CA GLU A 22 8.08 7.09 19.04
C GLU A 22 9.33 7.67 18.39
N ARG A 23 10.49 7.04 18.58
CA ARG A 23 11.75 7.46 17.95
C ARG A 23 11.68 7.42 16.41
N ARG A 24 11.06 6.41 15.84
CA ARG A 24 10.89 6.32 14.38
C ARG A 24 9.95 7.39 13.86
N MET A 25 8.86 7.64 14.55
CA MET A 25 7.93 8.70 14.19
C MET A 25 8.59 10.09 14.26
N LEU A 26 9.36 10.33 15.32
CA LEU A 26 10.13 11.57 15.47
C LEU A 26 11.18 11.70 14.38
N TRP A 27 11.90 10.64 14.08
CA TRP A 27 12.89 10.61 13.03
C TRP A 27 12.28 10.95 11.66
N HIS A 28 11.18 10.34 11.29
CA HIS A 28 10.45 10.68 10.08
C HIS A 28 10.00 12.14 10.06
N LYS A 29 9.47 12.63 11.16
CA LYS A 29 9.05 14.01 11.30
C LYS A 29 10.19 14.99 11.08
N GLU A 30 11.35 14.71 11.63
CA GLU A 30 12.53 15.57 11.53
C GLU A 30 13.16 15.54 10.14
N HIS A 31 13.27 14.36 9.53
CA HIS A 31 14.03 14.16 8.29
C HIS A 31 13.20 14.33 7.04
N THR A 32 11.88 14.08 7.08
CA THR A 32 11.06 14.05 5.89
C THR A 32 10.13 15.25 5.76
N PHE A 33 9.51 15.67 6.84
CA PHE A 33 8.47 16.68 6.77
C PHE A 33 8.25 17.37 8.11
N LYS A 34 8.35 18.70 8.12
CA LYS A 34 7.99 19.47 9.31
C LYS A 34 6.49 19.36 9.59
N GLY A 35 6.13 18.67 10.63
CA GLY A 35 4.74 18.54 11.10
C GLY A 35 4.06 17.25 10.71
N TYR A 36 4.62 16.46 9.78
CA TYR A 36 4.09 15.16 9.42
C TYR A 36 5.20 14.16 9.09
N PRO A 37 5.06 12.88 9.50
CA PRO A 37 6.20 11.96 9.55
C PRO A 37 6.56 11.25 8.25
N PHE A 38 5.86 11.47 7.12
CA PHE A 38 6.04 10.61 5.95
C PHE A 38 6.70 11.31 4.78
N ALA A 39 7.74 10.70 4.25
CA ALA A 39 8.50 11.19 3.11
C ALA A 39 7.62 11.46 1.88
N TYR A 40 6.65 10.60 1.61
CA TYR A 40 5.81 10.69 0.44
C TYR A 40 4.85 11.88 0.43
N VAL A 41 4.60 12.52 1.57
CA VAL A 41 3.71 13.69 1.66
C VAL A 41 4.25 14.91 0.89
N LYS A 42 5.55 14.98 0.68
CA LYS A 42 6.21 16.07 -0.06
C LYS A 42 6.38 15.81 -1.55
N GLN A 43 5.92 14.68 -2.04
CA GLN A 43 5.97 14.38 -3.47
C GLN A 43 4.83 15.06 -4.23
N THR A 44 4.90 14.99 -5.56
CA THR A 44 3.73 15.20 -6.39
C THR A 44 2.66 14.17 -6.05
N ASP A 45 1.40 14.53 -6.25
CA ASP A 45 0.29 13.63 -5.96
C ASP A 45 0.47 12.27 -6.65
N VAL A 46 0.39 11.21 -5.87
CA VAL A 46 0.35 9.84 -6.40
C VAL A 46 -1.03 9.62 -7.01
N LYS A 47 -1.07 9.40 -8.31
CA LYS A 47 -2.31 9.28 -9.08
C LYS A 47 -2.44 7.87 -9.63
N TRP A 48 -3.64 7.35 -9.60
CA TRP A 48 -3.96 5.98 -10.01
C TRP A 48 -5.13 5.94 -10.99
N ASN A 49 -5.09 4.95 -11.89
CA ASN A 49 -6.29 4.36 -12.47
C ASN A 49 -6.60 3.09 -11.68
N ILE A 50 -7.84 2.95 -11.26
CA ILE A 50 -8.33 1.76 -10.57
C ILE A 50 -9.48 1.18 -11.35
N THR A 51 -9.40 -0.11 -11.69
CA THR A 51 -10.43 -0.78 -12.49
C THR A 51 -11.70 -1.03 -11.68
N ASP A 52 -12.81 -1.19 -12.36
CA ASP A 52 -13.93 -1.90 -11.79
C ASP A 52 -13.47 -3.29 -11.35
N ALA A 53 -14.07 -3.82 -10.30
CA ALA A 53 -13.64 -5.09 -9.74
C ALA A 53 -14.18 -6.27 -10.55
N PHE A 54 -13.29 -7.20 -10.92
CA PHE A 54 -13.63 -8.43 -11.65
C PHE A 54 -14.04 -9.53 -10.66
N PRO A 55 -15.14 -10.26 -10.91
CA PRO A 55 -15.52 -11.38 -10.05
C PRO A 55 -14.51 -12.53 -10.20
N ASN A 56 -13.87 -12.94 -9.09
CA ASN A 56 -12.88 -14.00 -9.09
C ASN A 56 -13.41 -15.35 -8.62
N GLY A 57 -14.66 -15.41 -8.13
CA GLY A 57 -15.29 -16.65 -7.67
C GLY A 57 -14.60 -17.30 -6.47
N GLY A 58 -13.78 -16.54 -5.72
CA GLY A 58 -12.97 -17.04 -4.62
C GLY A 58 -11.58 -17.54 -5.02
N ASP A 59 -11.25 -17.54 -6.31
CA ASP A 59 -9.90 -17.80 -6.80
C ASP A 59 -9.09 -16.49 -6.81
N LEU A 60 -8.30 -16.30 -5.77
CA LEU A 60 -7.46 -15.09 -5.61
C LEU A 60 -6.32 -15.02 -6.62
N SER A 61 -5.99 -16.13 -7.26
CA SER A 61 -4.92 -16.20 -8.26
C SER A 61 -5.42 -15.93 -9.69
N LYS A 62 -6.73 -15.90 -9.91
CA LYS A 62 -7.33 -15.74 -11.23
C LYS A 62 -6.76 -14.53 -11.97
N VAL A 63 -6.40 -14.74 -13.23
CA VAL A 63 -5.82 -13.71 -14.11
C VAL A 63 -6.93 -12.99 -14.85
N PHE A 64 -6.81 -11.68 -14.95
CA PHE A 64 -7.76 -10.82 -15.67
C PHE A 64 -7.05 -9.94 -16.70
N PRO A 65 -7.79 -9.35 -17.66
CA PRO A 65 -7.20 -8.61 -18.77
C PRO A 65 -6.17 -7.52 -18.42
N PRO A 66 -6.26 -6.79 -17.28
CA PRO A 66 -5.24 -5.79 -16.93
C PRO A 66 -3.82 -6.36 -16.75
N GLU A 67 -3.68 -7.65 -16.46
CA GLU A 67 -2.35 -8.28 -16.37
C GLU A 67 -1.69 -8.47 -17.74
N GLN A 68 -2.47 -8.42 -18.82
CA GLN A 68 -1.98 -8.56 -20.18
C GLN A 68 -1.72 -7.20 -20.84
N GLU A 69 -2.66 -6.26 -20.69
CA GLU A 69 -2.56 -4.94 -21.28
C GLU A 69 -3.34 -3.91 -20.46
N LEU A 70 -2.74 -2.74 -20.27
CA LEU A 70 -3.41 -1.63 -19.59
C LEU A 70 -4.27 -0.82 -20.57
N LYS A 71 -5.56 -0.70 -20.23
CA LYS A 71 -6.58 0.05 -20.99
C LYS A 71 -7.46 0.85 -20.04
N GLU A 72 -8.19 1.81 -20.60
CA GLU A 72 -9.20 2.56 -19.83
C GLU A 72 -10.46 1.74 -19.57
N SER A 73 -10.74 0.75 -20.41
CA SER A 73 -11.85 -0.20 -20.23
C SER A 73 -11.52 -1.57 -20.79
N TYR A 74 -12.20 -2.57 -20.28
CA TYR A 74 -11.98 -3.98 -20.60
C TYR A 74 -13.31 -4.67 -20.86
N GLU A 75 -13.37 -5.47 -21.92
CA GLU A 75 -14.45 -6.41 -22.14
C GLU A 75 -14.04 -7.77 -21.55
N TYR A 76 -14.85 -8.29 -20.64
CA TYR A 76 -14.59 -9.57 -20.00
C TYR A 76 -15.91 -10.30 -19.70
N GLU A 77 -16.05 -11.53 -20.20
CA GLU A 77 -17.25 -12.35 -20.02
C GLU A 77 -18.56 -11.60 -20.34
N GLY A 78 -18.55 -10.83 -21.45
CA GLY A 78 -19.73 -10.09 -21.94
C GLY A 78 -20.09 -8.84 -21.14
N LYS A 79 -19.19 -8.36 -20.28
CA LYS A 79 -19.38 -7.13 -19.50
C LYS A 79 -18.20 -6.19 -19.72
N THR A 80 -18.50 -4.89 -19.64
CA THR A 80 -17.49 -3.83 -19.70
C THR A 80 -17.06 -3.44 -18.29
N TYR A 81 -15.76 -3.43 -18.06
CA TYR A 81 -15.13 -2.99 -16.81
C TYR A 81 -14.31 -1.72 -17.11
N GLY A 82 -14.73 -0.60 -16.56
CA GLY A 82 -14.05 0.68 -16.73
C GLY A 82 -12.94 0.91 -15.70
N THR A 83 -12.38 2.10 -15.74
CA THR A 83 -11.44 2.60 -14.75
C THR A 83 -11.89 3.93 -14.20
N ARG A 84 -11.50 4.21 -12.96
CA ARG A 84 -11.69 5.51 -12.32
C ARG A 84 -10.39 6.00 -11.72
N LYS A 85 -10.21 7.31 -11.71
CA LYS A 85 -9.02 7.95 -11.13
C LYS A 85 -9.14 8.06 -9.62
N ALA A 86 -8.01 7.87 -8.94
CA ALA A 86 -7.86 8.10 -7.52
C ALA A 86 -6.54 8.82 -7.24
N ILE A 87 -6.50 9.58 -6.16
CA ILE A 87 -5.32 10.34 -5.73
C ILE A 87 -4.99 9.94 -4.30
N GLY A 88 -3.75 9.60 -4.07
CA GLY A 88 -3.21 9.26 -2.76
C GLY A 88 -2.19 8.13 -2.82
N ALA A 89 -1.25 8.12 -1.89
CA ALA A 89 -0.32 7.02 -1.72
C ALA A 89 -1.01 5.77 -1.16
N GLY A 90 -2.03 5.97 -0.32
CA GLY A 90 -2.85 4.91 0.24
C GLY A 90 -4.32 5.06 -0.17
N ILE A 91 -4.90 3.99 -0.68
CA ILE A 91 -6.29 3.93 -1.14
C ILE A 91 -7.03 2.80 -0.46
N TYR A 92 -8.14 3.12 0.19
CA TYR A 92 -9.10 2.12 0.63
C TYR A 92 -10.03 1.74 -0.52
N LEU A 93 -9.94 0.50 -0.97
CA LEU A 93 -10.93 -0.04 -1.92
C LEU A 93 -12.23 -0.36 -1.21
N ARG A 94 -12.13 -0.90 0.00
CA ARG A 94 -13.25 -1.09 0.93
C ARG A 94 -12.77 -0.83 2.36
N HIS A 95 -13.60 -0.15 3.11
CA HIS A 95 -13.41 0.02 4.55
C HIS A 95 -14.66 -0.45 5.30
N VAL A 96 -14.48 -1.13 6.41
CA VAL A 96 -15.57 -1.62 7.25
C VAL A 96 -16.48 -0.50 7.78
N TRP A 97 -15.92 0.68 7.94
CA TRP A 97 -16.63 1.89 8.37
C TRP A 97 -17.02 2.78 7.18
N GLY A 98 -17.48 2.16 6.11
CA GLY A 98 -17.69 2.78 4.80
C GLY A 98 -18.52 4.05 4.76
N THR A 99 -19.31 4.32 5.80
CA THR A 99 -20.05 5.60 5.95
C THR A 99 -19.18 6.70 6.56
N MET A 100 -18.14 6.37 7.30
CA MET A 100 -17.27 7.31 8.00
C MET A 100 -15.89 7.44 7.36
N VAL A 101 -15.41 6.39 6.72
CA VAL A 101 -14.13 6.37 6.02
C VAL A 101 -14.39 6.22 4.53
N PRO A 102 -14.02 7.21 3.70
CA PRO A 102 -14.19 7.12 2.27
C PRO A 102 -13.49 5.89 1.70
N ALA A 103 -14.20 5.14 0.86
CA ALA A 103 -13.67 4.00 0.14
C ALA A 103 -13.97 4.13 -1.35
N PHE A 104 -13.11 3.54 -2.18
CA PHE A 104 -13.23 3.60 -3.63
C PHE A 104 -14.51 2.92 -4.13
N TYR A 105 -14.81 1.72 -3.59
CA TYR A 105 -16.06 1.02 -3.86
C TYR A 105 -17.09 1.31 -2.78
N LYS A 106 -18.28 1.75 -3.18
CA LYS A 106 -19.39 1.98 -2.27
C LYS A 106 -20.03 0.68 -1.81
N ASP A 107 -20.07 -0.31 -2.70
CA ASP A 107 -20.68 -1.61 -2.44
C ASP A 107 -19.62 -2.62 -2.00
N PRO A 108 -19.97 -3.57 -1.12
CA PRO A 108 -19.11 -4.70 -0.82
C PRO A 108 -18.72 -5.47 -2.09
N LYS A 109 -17.46 -5.84 -2.21
CA LYS A 109 -16.90 -6.56 -3.36
C LYS A 109 -16.22 -7.87 -2.91
N GLU A 110 -16.97 -8.73 -2.25
CA GLU A 110 -16.47 -10.08 -1.93
C GLU A 110 -16.12 -10.86 -3.19
N ASN A 111 -15.07 -11.66 -3.13
CA ASN A 111 -14.63 -12.52 -4.23
C ASN A 111 -14.43 -11.74 -5.54
N HIS A 112 -13.76 -10.61 -5.44
CA HIS A 112 -13.40 -9.78 -6.58
C HIS A 112 -11.90 -9.47 -6.60
N THR A 113 -11.40 -9.14 -7.77
CA THR A 113 -10.04 -8.66 -7.98
C THR A 113 -10.10 -7.29 -8.64
N SER A 114 -9.44 -6.33 -8.04
CA SER A 114 -9.23 -4.99 -8.60
C SER A 114 -7.80 -4.85 -9.09
N TYR A 115 -7.57 -3.89 -9.96
CA TYR A 115 -6.23 -3.48 -10.39
C TYR A 115 -6.08 -1.99 -10.24
N ALA A 116 -4.91 -1.58 -9.76
CA ALA A 116 -4.52 -0.19 -9.75
C ALA A 116 -3.23 -0.04 -10.56
N TYR A 117 -3.15 0.97 -11.40
CA TYR A 117 -1.96 1.22 -12.17
C TYR A 117 -1.68 2.70 -12.34
N THR A 118 -0.42 3.01 -12.50
CA THR A 118 0.07 4.36 -12.75
C THR A 118 1.34 4.31 -13.59
N TRP A 119 1.69 5.46 -14.16
CA TRP A 119 2.96 5.68 -14.83
C TRP A 119 3.78 6.64 -13.98
N VAL A 120 5.03 6.28 -13.75
CA VAL A 120 5.95 7.08 -12.93
C VAL A 120 7.10 7.55 -13.81
N TYR A 121 7.20 8.86 -13.97
CA TYR A 121 8.33 9.47 -14.66
C TYR A 121 9.51 9.58 -13.70
N SER A 122 10.67 9.10 -14.15
CA SER A 122 11.95 9.32 -13.48
C SER A 122 12.86 10.16 -14.36
N PRO A 123 13.49 11.22 -13.84
CA PRO A 123 14.38 12.08 -14.63
C PRO A 123 15.68 11.40 -15.03
N LYS A 124 16.00 10.26 -14.42
CA LYS A 124 17.22 9.48 -14.67
C LYS A 124 17.00 8.00 -14.34
N ASP A 125 17.91 7.17 -14.82
CA ASP A 125 18.04 5.79 -14.31
C ASP A 125 18.52 5.85 -12.88
N GLN A 126 17.79 5.22 -11.96
CA GLN A 126 18.14 5.26 -10.55
C GLN A 126 17.50 4.15 -9.73
N GLU A 127 18.17 3.79 -8.65
CA GLU A 127 17.60 2.98 -7.59
C GLU A 127 16.80 3.88 -6.64
N VAL A 128 15.61 3.45 -6.28
CA VAL A 128 14.72 4.13 -5.35
C VAL A 128 14.20 3.15 -4.30
N GLY A 129 13.66 3.67 -3.23
CA GLY A 129 12.93 2.88 -2.25
C GLY A 129 11.45 2.76 -2.65
N LEU A 130 10.88 1.58 -2.46
CA LEU A 130 9.46 1.32 -2.60
C LEU A 130 8.85 0.98 -1.24
N TRP A 131 7.94 1.80 -0.76
CA TRP A 131 7.04 1.44 0.31
C TRP A 131 5.72 0.96 -0.27
N ALA A 132 5.40 -0.30 -0.01
CA ALA A 132 4.16 -0.92 -0.44
C ALA A 132 3.56 -1.77 0.67
N GLU A 133 2.24 -1.72 0.81
CA GLU A 133 1.48 -2.43 1.81
C GLU A 133 0.07 -2.72 1.29
N PHE A 134 -0.48 -3.87 1.64
CA PHE A 134 -1.81 -4.30 1.20
C PHE A 134 -2.70 -4.71 2.37
N GLN A 135 -2.20 -4.66 3.57
CA GLN A 135 -2.91 -5.01 4.78
C GLN A 135 -2.86 -3.84 5.75
N ASN A 136 -3.83 -3.81 6.61
CA ASN A 136 -3.85 -2.88 7.72
C ASN A 136 -3.83 -3.65 9.02
N TYR A 137 -2.73 -3.56 9.72
CA TYR A 137 -2.51 -4.23 10.99
C TYR A 137 -2.78 -3.34 12.20
N SER A 138 -3.28 -2.15 11.99
CA SER A 138 -3.15 -1.04 12.91
C SER A 138 -3.78 -1.26 14.28
N ARG A 139 -4.68 -2.21 14.48
CA ARG A 139 -5.45 -2.28 15.73
C ARG A 139 -5.99 -3.63 16.11
N SER A 140 -5.57 -4.70 15.47
CA SER A 140 -6.08 -6.02 15.80
C SER A 140 -4.98 -6.92 16.32
N GLU A 141 -5.21 -7.52 17.45
CA GLU A 141 -4.36 -8.58 17.99
C GLU A 141 -4.42 -9.87 17.12
N MET A 142 -5.37 -9.91 16.20
CA MET A 142 -5.55 -11.05 15.29
C MET A 142 -4.76 -10.92 14.00
N ASP A 143 -4.26 -9.72 13.69
CA ASP A 143 -3.50 -9.48 12.47
C ASP A 143 -2.13 -10.13 12.56
N LEU A 144 -1.75 -10.80 11.48
CA LEU A 144 -0.47 -11.47 11.34
C LEU A 144 0.34 -10.81 10.23
N ALA A 145 1.67 -10.79 10.40
CA ALA A 145 2.55 -10.46 9.31
C ALA A 145 2.34 -11.43 8.14
N PRO A 146 2.55 -11.02 6.89
CA PRO A 146 2.41 -11.89 5.74
C PRO A 146 3.33 -13.11 5.82
N LEU A 147 2.94 -14.17 5.14
CA LEU A 147 3.81 -15.32 4.93
C LEU A 147 5.02 -14.93 4.08
N GLN A 148 6.14 -15.59 4.30
CA GLN A 148 7.34 -15.37 3.48
C GLN A 148 7.03 -15.55 2.00
N GLY A 149 7.52 -14.64 1.17
CA GLY A 149 7.28 -14.63 -0.27
C GLY A 149 5.88 -14.16 -0.69
N LYS A 150 5.09 -13.65 0.24
CA LYS A 150 3.75 -13.09 -0.02
C LYS A 150 3.67 -11.64 0.46
N TRP A 151 2.95 -10.81 -0.28
CA TRP A 151 2.65 -9.45 0.13
C TRP A 151 1.57 -9.38 1.20
N ASP A 152 0.62 -10.29 1.15
CA ASP A 152 -0.50 -10.41 2.08
C ASP A 152 -1.12 -11.81 2.01
N TYR A 153 -2.23 -11.99 2.71
CA TYR A 153 -3.01 -13.24 2.66
C TYR A 153 -4.04 -13.28 1.53
N LYS A 154 -4.14 -12.21 0.73
CA LYS A 154 -5.11 -12.05 -0.35
C LYS A 154 -4.54 -12.33 -1.75
N GLY A 155 -3.23 -12.53 -1.85
CA GLY A 155 -2.58 -12.77 -3.14
C GLY A 155 -2.28 -11.50 -3.94
N SER A 156 -2.13 -10.36 -3.26
CA SER A 156 -1.73 -9.10 -3.89
C SER A 156 -0.35 -9.20 -4.54
N ARG A 157 -0.17 -8.52 -5.67
CA ARG A 157 1.07 -8.53 -6.45
C ARG A 157 1.37 -7.14 -6.99
N ILE A 158 2.66 -6.89 -7.23
CA ILE A 158 3.18 -5.65 -7.82
C ILE A 158 4.07 -5.99 -9.01
N TRP A 159 3.93 -5.24 -10.10
CA TRP A 159 4.88 -5.25 -11.21
C TRP A 159 5.33 -3.82 -11.51
N ILE A 160 6.62 -3.67 -11.76
CA ILE A 160 7.23 -2.45 -12.31
C ILE A 160 7.88 -2.81 -13.63
N ASN A 161 7.46 -2.17 -14.71
CA ASN A 161 7.93 -2.47 -16.07
C ASN A 161 7.83 -3.98 -16.40
N ASP A 162 6.70 -4.61 -16.07
CA ASP A 162 6.40 -6.04 -16.26
C ASP A 162 7.25 -7.00 -15.42
N LYS A 163 8.14 -6.48 -14.58
CA LYS A 163 8.91 -7.29 -13.62
C LYS A 163 8.17 -7.35 -12.30
N GLU A 164 7.86 -8.55 -11.84
CA GLU A 164 7.25 -8.73 -10.52
C GLU A 164 8.20 -8.32 -9.41
N ILE A 165 7.69 -7.53 -8.47
CA ILE A 165 8.42 -7.10 -7.28
C ILE A 165 8.04 -8.03 -6.14
N MET A 166 9.03 -8.76 -5.67
CA MET A 166 8.84 -9.67 -4.55
C MET A 166 8.74 -8.88 -3.23
N PRO A 167 7.93 -9.37 -2.28
CA PRO A 167 7.86 -8.75 -0.96
C PRO A 167 9.21 -8.83 -0.22
N PRO A 168 9.40 -8.03 0.82
CA PRO A 168 10.57 -8.14 1.68
C PRO A 168 10.58 -9.50 2.38
N VAL A 169 11.75 -9.89 2.89
CA VAL A 169 11.84 -10.98 3.85
C VAL A 169 11.26 -10.48 5.16
N TRP A 170 10.12 -11.03 5.55
CA TRP A 170 9.46 -10.66 6.79
C TRP A 170 10.24 -11.20 7.99
N THR A 171 10.57 -10.33 8.94
CA THR A 171 11.35 -10.72 10.12
C THR A 171 10.47 -11.26 11.25
N ALA A 172 9.18 -10.96 11.21
CA ALA A 172 8.22 -11.46 12.18
C ALA A 172 6.97 -12.00 11.49
N THR A 173 6.62 -13.22 11.86
CA THR A 173 5.42 -13.92 11.39
C THR A 173 4.34 -13.99 12.48
N HIS A 174 4.48 -13.18 13.54
CA HIS A 174 3.60 -13.22 14.71
C HIS A 174 2.72 -11.98 14.81
N ARG A 175 1.64 -12.18 15.55
CA ARG A 175 0.76 -11.09 15.94
C ARG A 175 1.55 -9.88 16.48
N VAL A 176 1.21 -8.74 15.92
CA VAL A 176 1.23 -7.41 16.54
C VAL A 176 2.49 -6.87 17.20
N LYS A 177 3.66 -7.34 17.08
CA LYS A 177 4.83 -6.61 17.62
C LYS A 177 5.97 -6.53 16.63
N SER A 178 5.64 -6.69 15.38
CA SER A 178 6.61 -6.61 14.30
C SER A 178 6.80 -5.15 13.87
N ASN A 179 8.04 -4.78 13.67
CA ASN A 179 8.40 -3.52 13.04
C ASN A 179 7.96 -3.42 11.56
N GLU A 180 7.33 -4.45 11.04
CA GLU A 180 6.87 -4.56 9.66
C GLU A 180 5.39 -4.27 9.51
N VAL A 181 4.68 -4.15 10.63
CA VAL A 181 3.27 -3.79 10.66
C VAL A 181 3.11 -2.29 10.51
N PRO A 182 2.09 -1.82 9.78
CA PRO A 182 1.73 -0.41 9.79
C PRO A 182 1.42 0.04 11.21
N LEU A 183 1.88 1.22 11.52
CA LEU A 183 1.61 1.84 12.81
C LEU A 183 0.16 2.28 12.90
N GLY A 184 -0.29 2.68 14.07
CA GLY A 184 -1.66 3.07 14.36
C GLY A 184 -2.37 4.02 13.38
N ASN A 185 -1.65 4.60 12.46
CA ASN A 185 -2.18 5.19 11.24
C ASN A 185 -2.07 4.15 10.13
N GLU A 186 -3.17 3.86 9.49
CA GLU A 186 -3.35 2.80 8.52
C GLU A 186 -2.50 2.92 7.25
N ASN A 187 -1.86 4.04 7.04
CA ASN A 187 -0.98 4.31 5.89
C ASN A 187 0.51 4.31 6.26
N CYS A 188 0.86 3.97 7.48
CA CYS A 188 2.23 3.98 7.94
C CYS A 188 2.90 2.62 7.75
N VAL A 189 4.09 2.65 7.18
CA VAL A 189 4.96 1.49 7.05
C VAL A 189 6.22 1.74 7.87
N VAL A 190 6.58 0.79 8.73
CA VAL A 190 7.72 0.90 9.66
C VAL A 190 8.86 -0.02 9.33
N ARG A 191 9.15 -0.18 8.08
CA ARG A 191 10.31 -0.93 7.62
C ARG A 191 11.11 -0.13 6.61
N PRO A 192 12.37 -0.47 6.39
CA PRO A 192 13.12 0.07 5.25
C PRO A 192 12.36 -0.19 3.94
N PRO A 193 12.38 0.74 3.00
CA PRO A 193 11.79 0.52 1.70
C PRO A 193 12.54 -0.59 0.94
N LEU A 194 11.83 -1.28 0.05
CA LEU A 194 12.47 -2.17 -0.91
C LEU A 194 13.25 -1.35 -1.93
N LEU A 195 14.44 -1.81 -2.29
CA LEU A 195 15.20 -1.19 -3.37
C LEU A 195 14.68 -1.69 -4.72
N VAL A 196 14.28 -0.77 -5.57
CA VAL A 196 13.79 -1.05 -6.92
C VAL A 196 14.41 -0.07 -7.90
N HIS A 197 14.52 -0.48 -9.17
CA HIS A 197 15.08 0.34 -10.23
C HIS A 197 13.97 1.03 -11.03
N LEU A 198 14.12 2.34 -11.25
CA LEU A 198 13.34 3.10 -12.21
C LEU A 198 14.23 3.50 -13.39
N ASN A 199 13.77 3.21 -14.60
CA ASN A 199 14.41 3.67 -15.81
C ASN A 199 14.16 5.18 -15.99
N LYS A 200 15.08 5.88 -16.63
CA LYS A 200 14.83 7.24 -17.11
C LYS A 200 13.59 7.24 -18.01
N GLY A 201 12.69 8.18 -17.77
CA GLY A 201 11.41 8.27 -18.49
C GLY A 201 10.27 7.61 -17.71
N TRP A 202 9.26 7.16 -18.42
CA TRP A 202 8.04 6.60 -17.83
C TRP A 202 8.16 5.12 -17.50
N ASN A 203 7.81 4.79 -16.27
CA ASN A 203 7.80 3.43 -15.72
C ASN A 203 6.37 3.00 -15.43
N LYS A 204 5.99 1.83 -15.88
CA LYS A 204 4.67 1.25 -15.60
C LYS A 204 4.65 0.59 -14.22
N VAL A 205 3.66 0.92 -13.41
CA VAL A 205 3.42 0.28 -12.12
C VAL A 205 2.02 -0.31 -12.12
N LEU A 206 1.91 -1.61 -11.90
CA LEU A 206 0.66 -2.35 -11.85
C LEU A 206 0.54 -3.09 -10.53
N LEU A 207 -0.61 -2.95 -9.87
CA LEU A 207 -0.97 -3.68 -8.66
C LEU A 207 -2.15 -4.60 -8.95
N LYS A 208 -2.05 -5.85 -8.54
CA LYS A 208 -3.16 -6.80 -8.46
C LYS A 208 -3.68 -6.83 -7.03
N LEU A 209 -4.96 -6.64 -6.87
CA LEU A 209 -5.61 -6.42 -5.59
C LEU A 209 -6.81 -7.37 -5.43
N PRO A 210 -6.59 -8.65 -5.17
CA PRO A 210 -7.67 -9.61 -4.94
C PRO A 210 -8.26 -9.46 -3.54
N ILE A 211 -9.51 -9.86 -3.39
CA ILE A 211 -10.15 -10.08 -2.10
C ILE A 211 -11.07 -11.30 -2.18
N GLY A 212 -11.08 -12.09 -1.12
CA GLY A 212 -11.94 -13.25 -0.98
C GLY A 212 -13.28 -12.93 -0.33
N LYS A 213 -13.86 -13.94 0.29
CA LYS A 213 -15.10 -13.81 1.05
C LYS A 213 -14.85 -13.09 2.37
N PHE A 214 -15.80 -12.26 2.78
CA PHE A 214 -15.77 -11.65 4.11
C PHE A 214 -16.39 -12.61 5.13
N GLY A 215 -15.61 -13.00 6.14
CA GLY A 215 -16.15 -13.69 7.31
C GLY A 215 -16.87 -12.71 8.23
N MET A 216 -17.83 -13.20 9.00
CA MET A 216 -18.58 -12.34 9.95
C MET A 216 -17.67 -11.72 11.01
N ASP A 217 -16.68 -12.46 11.49
CA ASP A 217 -15.73 -11.99 12.49
C ASP A 217 -14.59 -11.14 11.89
N GLU A 218 -14.41 -11.21 10.59
CA GLU A 218 -13.38 -10.51 9.84
C GLU A 218 -13.84 -9.14 9.31
N THR A 219 -15.12 -8.82 9.40
CA THR A 219 -15.66 -7.57 8.83
C THR A 219 -15.02 -6.31 9.39
N ARG A 220 -14.54 -6.36 10.62
CA ARG A 220 -13.80 -5.25 11.25
C ARG A 220 -12.35 -5.19 10.82
N LEU A 221 -11.80 -6.31 10.38
CA LEU A 221 -10.38 -6.51 10.12
C LEU A 221 -10.09 -6.54 8.62
N VAL A 222 -11.04 -6.99 7.83
CA VAL A 222 -10.87 -7.09 6.37
C VAL A 222 -10.95 -5.70 5.76
N LYS A 223 -9.81 -5.10 5.61
CA LYS A 223 -9.65 -3.87 4.85
C LYS A 223 -9.04 -4.21 3.50
N TRP A 224 -9.73 -3.84 2.47
CA TRP A 224 -9.25 -3.97 1.11
C TRP A 224 -8.61 -2.67 0.71
N MET A 225 -7.29 -2.63 0.72
CA MET A 225 -6.53 -1.41 0.54
C MET A 225 -5.16 -1.67 -0.07
N PHE A 226 -4.52 -0.62 -0.51
CA PHE A 226 -3.09 -0.62 -0.79
C PHE A 226 -2.45 0.71 -0.39
N THR A 227 -1.18 0.67 -0.08
CA THR A 227 -0.29 1.82 -0.03
C THR A 227 0.88 1.54 -0.96
N THR A 228 1.22 2.47 -1.83
CA THR A 228 2.37 2.31 -2.73
C THR A 228 2.92 3.68 -3.07
N VAL A 229 4.19 3.90 -2.78
CA VAL A 229 4.88 5.16 -3.02
C VAL A 229 6.38 4.94 -3.13
N PHE A 230 7.04 5.74 -3.97
CA PHE A 230 8.49 5.75 -4.08
C PHE A 230 9.10 6.82 -3.18
N VAL A 231 10.19 6.44 -2.55
CA VAL A 231 10.98 7.28 -1.65
C VAL A 231 12.47 7.10 -1.98
N THR A 232 13.34 7.89 -1.36
CA THR A 232 14.78 7.64 -1.47
C THR A 232 15.15 6.28 -0.89
N PRO A 233 16.28 5.66 -1.32
CA PRO A 233 16.66 4.31 -0.87
C PRO A 233 16.76 4.14 0.64
N ASP A 234 17.08 5.22 1.35
CA ASP A 234 17.11 5.26 2.82
C ASP A 234 15.73 5.48 3.46
N GLY A 235 14.68 5.75 2.66
CA GLY A 235 13.34 6.04 3.14
C GLY A 235 13.15 7.44 3.73
N GLU A 236 14.15 8.30 3.67
CA GLU A 236 14.12 9.59 4.36
C GLU A 236 13.33 10.68 3.62
N LYS A 237 13.33 10.64 2.29
CA LYS A 237 12.79 11.72 1.47
C LYS A 237 11.97 11.21 0.31
N ALA A 238 11.15 12.10 -0.23
CA ALA A 238 10.59 11.94 -1.57
C ALA A 238 11.72 11.91 -2.60
N VAL A 239 11.56 11.13 -3.65
CA VAL A 239 12.49 11.12 -4.79
C VAL A 239 12.26 12.38 -5.61
N GLU A 240 13.31 13.17 -5.79
CA GLU A 240 13.23 14.42 -6.55
C GLU A 240 12.90 14.16 -8.03
N GLY A 241 11.95 14.93 -8.56
CA GLY A 241 11.60 14.91 -9.96
C GLY A 241 10.70 13.77 -10.41
N LEU A 242 10.21 12.89 -9.52
CA LEU A 242 9.20 11.91 -9.89
C LEU A 242 7.85 12.58 -10.16
N ILE A 243 7.18 12.10 -11.20
CA ILE A 243 5.82 12.52 -11.56
C ILE A 243 4.98 11.25 -11.73
N TYR A 244 3.80 11.25 -11.12
CA TYR A 244 2.83 10.15 -11.25
C TYR A 244 1.73 10.58 -12.22
N SER A 245 1.43 9.73 -13.20
CA SER A 245 0.35 9.97 -14.16
C SER A 245 -0.50 8.72 -14.33
N PRO A 246 -1.84 8.83 -14.26
CA PRO A 246 -2.72 7.70 -14.55
C PRO A 246 -2.78 7.41 -16.05
N GLU A 247 -2.26 8.29 -16.89
CA GLU A 247 -2.28 8.18 -18.34
C GLU A 247 -0.88 7.90 -18.88
N LYS A 248 -0.80 6.94 -19.80
CA LYS A 248 0.45 6.70 -20.51
C LYS A 248 0.85 7.97 -21.26
N GLN A 249 2.01 8.47 -20.93
CA GLN A 249 2.61 9.57 -21.65
C GLN A 249 3.45 9.01 -22.80
N LEU A 250 3.28 9.57 -23.99
CA LEU A 250 4.03 9.20 -25.19
C LEU A 250 5.45 9.78 -25.17
#